data_49beceaf71caeb82e72b6a30d7350047
#
_entry.id   49beceaf71caeb82e72b6a30d7350047
#
_cell.length_a   1.000
_cell.length_b   1.000
_cell.length_c   1.000
_cell.angle_alpha   90.00
_cell.angle_beta   90.00
_cell.angle_gamma   90.00
#
_symmetry.space_group_name_H-M   'P 1'
#
loop_
_entity.id
_entity.type
_entity.pdbx_description
1 polymer ?
#
loop_
_entity_poly.entity_id
_entity_poly.type
_entity_poly.pdbx_seq_one_letter_code
_entity_poly.pdbx_strand_id
1 'polypeptide(L)'
;LQANGYFDDLKLEVKKNKLLTEFLCDGKVCGYAVPLSTSNILKSTPFPKVGTILFDEFLLDNAGTHHYLKHEVTMLLDVIESVFRLRDGKTILLGNALNVHASPYFAYWNLELPVDGSEFRTFEDGAIVVNYIRNMEYRAAKKKSRFGKLIEGTEYGKYAIDNEVLRENYSFIAKKPPKAEFYGVVIVNGMSLGIWNGRDGYMYLSEKHDPNTVHKFVFDYNDHTEGTIFTSIRDNIYMHMMIRAYKQGWLKFENQKIKSNAVQLLNKCISL
;
A
#
# COMPACT_ATOMS: atom_id res chain seq x y z
N LEU A 1 -17.52 14.69 -16.65
CA LEU A 1 -17.51 15.93 -15.82
C LEU A 1 -18.34 17.01 -16.49
N GLN A 2 -18.11 17.36 -17.78
CA GLN A 2 -18.94 18.34 -18.51
C GLN A 2 -20.42 17.92 -18.57
N ALA A 3 -20.72 16.64 -18.79
CA ALA A 3 -22.09 16.12 -18.78
C ALA A 3 -22.82 16.31 -17.42
N ASN A 4 -22.08 16.61 -16.35
CA ASN A 4 -22.63 16.88 -15.02
C ASN A 4 -22.60 18.38 -14.67
N GLY A 5 -22.41 19.28 -15.67
CA GLY A 5 -22.39 20.72 -15.47
C GLY A 5 -21.11 21.29 -14.86
N TYR A 6 -20.03 20.48 -14.77
CA TYR A 6 -18.73 21.00 -14.38
C TYR A 6 -17.96 21.51 -15.61
N PHE A 7 -17.37 22.70 -15.48
CA PHE A 7 -16.57 23.34 -16.55
C PHE A 7 -17.37 23.71 -17.81
N ASP A 8 -18.63 24.10 -17.66
CA ASP A 8 -19.52 24.45 -18.79
C ASP A 8 -18.99 25.61 -19.62
N ASP A 9 -18.24 26.54 -18.99
CA ASP A 9 -17.63 27.71 -19.64
C ASP A 9 -16.31 27.40 -20.37
N LEU A 10 -15.82 26.14 -20.33
CA LEU A 10 -14.53 25.76 -20.86
C LEU A 10 -14.67 24.69 -21.95
N LYS A 11 -13.96 24.87 -23.05
CA LYS A 11 -13.86 23.84 -24.08
C LYS A 11 -12.79 22.82 -23.68
N LEU A 12 -13.22 21.67 -23.16
CA LEU A 12 -12.34 20.58 -22.78
C LEU A 12 -12.19 19.57 -23.94
N GLU A 13 -10.97 19.28 -24.29
CA GLU A 13 -10.63 18.28 -25.33
C GLU A 13 -9.62 17.27 -24.78
N VAL A 14 -9.66 16.03 -25.28
CA VAL A 14 -8.73 14.97 -24.95
C VAL A 14 -8.06 14.48 -26.22
N LYS A 15 -6.74 14.58 -26.28
CA LYS A 15 -5.92 14.06 -27.38
C LYS A 15 -5.10 12.88 -26.91
N LYS A 16 -5.34 11.71 -27.49
CA LYS A 16 -4.54 10.50 -27.24
C LYS A 16 -3.45 10.41 -28.30
N ASN A 17 -2.21 10.29 -27.86
CA ASN A 17 -1.10 9.92 -28.70
C ASN A 17 -0.49 8.57 -28.22
N LYS A 18 0.54 8.08 -28.90
CA LYS A 18 1.13 6.77 -28.57
C LYS A 18 1.80 6.72 -27.19
N LEU A 19 2.19 7.86 -26.64
CA LEU A 19 2.99 7.94 -25.44
C LEU A 19 2.17 8.35 -24.21
N LEU A 20 1.25 9.31 -24.38
CA LEU A 20 0.47 9.87 -23.28
C LEU A 20 -0.86 10.45 -23.80
N THR A 21 -1.73 10.78 -22.89
CA THR A 21 -2.96 11.51 -23.16
C THR A 21 -2.78 12.96 -22.75
N GLU A 22 -3.13 13.89 -23.62
CA GLU A 22 -3.14 15.33 -23.36
C GLU A 22 -4.55 15.81 -23.08
N PHE A 23 -4.71 16.59 -22.01
CA PHE A 23 -5.93 17.35 -21.73
C PHE A 23 -5.73 18.78 -22.19
N LEU A 24 -6.68 19.29 -22.97
CA LEU A 24 -6.67 20.66 -23.44
C LEU A 24 -7.86 21.41 -22.86
N CYS A 25 -7.61 22.67 -22.53
CA CYS A 25 -8.62 23.64 -22.11
C CYS A 25 -8.50 24.83 -23.07
N ASP A 26 -9.55 25.12 -23.81
CA ASP A 26 -9.57 26.18 -24.86
C ASP A 26 -8.38 26.06 -25.83
N GLY A 27 -8.09 24.84 -26.26
CA GLY A 27 -7.00 24.54 -27.22
C GLY A 27 -5.58 24.58 -26.63
N LYS A 28 -5.41 24.89 -25.33
CA LYS A 28 -4.12 24.87 -24.63
C LYS A 28 -3.99 23.62 -23.76
N VAL A 29 -2.83 22.99 -23.77
CA VAL A 29 -2.57 21.85 -22.91
C VAL A 29 -2.60 22.28 -21.44
N CYS A 30 -3.50 21.68 -20.66
CA CYS A 30 -3.66 21.91 -19.23
C CYS A 30 -3.23 20.71 -18.37
N GLY A 31 -3.01 19.55 -18.97
CA GLY A 31 -2.57 18.37 -18.23
C GLY A 31 -2.22 17.20 -19.13
N TYR A 32 -1.64 16.18 -18.52
CA TYR A 32 -1.26 14.92 -19.15
C TYR A 32 -1.75 13.76 -18.32
N ALA A 33 -2.04 12.62 -18.94
CA ALA A 33 -2.23 11.36 -18.25
C ALA A 33 -1.38 10.26 -18.88
N VAL A 34 -0.80 9.42 -18.01
CA VAL A 34 -0.01 8.26 -18.41
C VAL A 34 -0.23 7.15 -17.41
N PRO A 35 -0.42 5.89 -17.85
CA PRO A 35 -0.43 4.77 -16.92
C PRO A 35 0.93 4.57 -16.29
N LEU A 36 0.98 4.32 -14.98
CA LEU A 36 2.24 4.11 -14.26
C LEU A 36 3.04 2.95 -14.87
N SER A 37 2.37 1.89 -15.34
CA SER A 37 3.00 0.74 -15.99
C SER A 37 3.80 1.07 -17.26
N THR A 38 3.54 2.21 -17.89
CA THR A 38 4.23 2.66 -19.11
C THR A 38 5.06 3.92 -18.89
N SER A 39 5.26 4.33 -17.64
CA SER A 39 5.91 5.59 -17.26
C SER A 39 7.38 5.73 -17.72
N ASN A 40 8.05 4.63 -18.03
CA ASN A 40 9.43 4.65 -18.56
C ASN A 40 9.61 5.54 -19.79
N ILE A 41 8.54 5.72 -20.61
CA ILE A 41 8.57 6.61 -21.76
C ILE A 41 8.71 8.10 -21.38
N LEU A 42 8.40 8.46 -20.12
CA LEU A 42 8.49 9.84 -19.67
C LEU A 42 9.93 10.31 -19.46
N LYS A 43 10.90 9.38 -19.28
CA LYS A 43 12.31 9.70 -18.99
C LYS A 43 12.95 10.66 -19.99
N SER A 44 12.50 10.63 -21.24
CA SER A 44 13.00 11.48 -22.34
C SER A 44 12.07 12.65 -22.68
N THR A 45 10.95 12.81 -21.99
CA THR A 45 9.95 13.84 -22.28
C THR A 45 10.06 14.98 -21.29
N PRO A 46 10.27 16.24 -21.72
CA PRO A 46 10.29 17.37 -20.80
C PRO A 46 8.89 17.84 -20.44
N PHE A 47 8.67 18.13 -19.16
CA PHE A 47 7.42 18.68 -18.61
C PHE A 47 7.63 20.01 -17.86
N PRO A 48 8.10 21.07 -18.55
CA PRO A 48 8.59 22.28 -17.87
C PRO A 48 7.52 23.06 -17.10
N LYS A 49 6.25 22.84 -17.40
CA LYS A 49 5.11 23.55 -16.78
C LYS A 49 4.32 22.69 -15.79
N VAL A 50 4.65 21.42 -15.65
CA VAL A 50 3.97 20.55 -14.67
C VAL A 50 4.51 20.86 -13.28
N GLY A 51 3.62 21.28 -12.39
CA GLY A 51 3.91 21.58 -10.97
C GLY A 51 3.25 20.58 -10.02
N THR A 52 2.31 19.76 -10.51
CA THR A 52 1.60 18.79 -9.69
C THR A 52 1.43 17.48 -10.43
N ILE A 53 1.73 16.38 -9.73
CA ILE A 53 1.39 15.02 -10.14
C ILE A 53 0.22 14.57 -9.27
N LEU A 54 -0.83 14.05 -9.90
CA LEU A 54 -1.95 13.41 -9.23
C LEU A 54 -1.90 11.91 -9.55
N PHE A 55 -1.82 11.07 -8.51
CA PHE A 55 -1.86 9.62 -8.65
C PHE A 55 -3.10 9.09 -7.93
N ASP A 56 -4.07 8.65 -8.73
CA ASP A 56 -5.36 8.19 -8.25
C ASP A 56 -5.36 6.69 -7.99
N GLU A 57 -6.18 6.25 -7.03
CA GLU A 57 -6.35 4.85 -6.63
C GLU A 57 -5.03 4.16 -6.19
N PHE A 58 -4.16 4.87 -5.46
CA PHE A 58 -2.89 4.29 -4.99
C PHE A 58 -3.06 3.22 -3.91
N LEU A 59 -4.26 3.08 -3.33
CA LEU A 59 -4.64 2.00 -2.42
C LEU A 59 -5.56 1.01 -3.15
N LEU A 60 -5.08 -0.21 -3.34
CA LEU A 60 -5.83 -1.25 -4.03
C LEU A 60 -6.59 -2.14 -3.04
N ASP A 61 -7.79 -2.59 -3.44
CA ASP A 61 -8.50 -3.66 -2.74
C ASP A 61 -7.86 -5.02 -3.09
N ASN A 62 -7.26 -5.66 -2.09
CA ASN A 62 -6.64 -6.98 -2.25
C ASN A 62 -7.63 -8.11 -2.61
N ALA A 63 -8.93 -7.84 -2.57
CA ALA A 63 -9.96 -8.80 -3.03
C ALA A 63 -10.31 -8.61 -4.50
N GLY A 64 -9.81 -7.57 -5.14
CA GLY A 64 -10.03 -7.28 -6.55
C GLY A 64 -9.07 -8.04 -7.46
N THR A 65 -9.28 -7.84 -8.77
CA THR A 65 -8.39 -8.36 -9.83
C THR A 65 -7.15 -7.50 -10.03
N HIS A 66 -7.10 -6.33 -9.39
CA HIS A 66 -5.99 -5.38 -9.51
C HIS A 66 -4.91 -5.68 -8.46
N HIS A 67 -3.67 -5.67 -8.92
CA HIS A 67 -2.50 -5.90 -8.09
C HIS A 67 -1.50 -4.77 -8.28
N TYR A 68 -0.74 -4.47 -7.23
CA TYR A 68 0.39 -3.55 -7.35
C TYR A 68 1.40 -4.04 -8.37
N LEU A 69 1.96 -3.13 -9.14
CA LEU A 69 3.04 -3.43 -10.06
C LEU A 69 4.30 -3.83 -9.27
N LYS A 70 5.14 -4.64 -9.89
CA LYS A 70 6.46 -4.93 -9.32
C LYS A 70 7.26 -3.63 -9.21
N HIS A 71 7.77 -3.31 -8.03
CA HIS A 71 8.50 -2.06 -7.74
C HIS A 71 7.70 -0.77 -7.99
N GLU A 72 6.38 -0.79 -7.75
CA GLU A 72 5.48 0.32 -8.08
C GLU A 72 5.91 1.65 -7.43
N VAL A 73 6.34 1.64 -6.17
CA VAL A 73 6.80 2.86 -5.49
C VAL A 73 8.02 3.46 -6.19
N THR A 74 9.00 2.62 -6.58
CA THR A 74 10.18 3.07 -7.32
C THR A 74 9.79 3.63 -8.69
N MET A 75 8.82 3.00 -9.37
CA MET A 75 8.29 3.52 -10.64
C MET A 75 7.65 4.89 -10.47
N LEU A 76 6.90 5.13 -9.39
CA LEU A 76 6.33 6.44 -9.10
C LEU A 76 7.44 7.47 -8.79
N LEU A 77 8.47 7.09 -8.02
CA LEU A 77 9.62 7.96 -7.75
C LEU A 77 10.36 8.33 -9.03
N ASP A 78 10.53 7.38 -9.96
CA ASP A 78 11.11 7.64 -11.30
C ASP A 78 10.26 8.64 -12.11
N VAL A 79 8.93 8.58 -12.00
CA VAL A 79 8.02 9.56 -12.62
C VAL A 79 8.22 10.95 -11.99
N ILE A 80 8.25 11.03 -10.67
CA ILE A 80 8.44 12.29 -9.93
C ILE A 80 9.75 12.94 -10.36
N GLU A 81 10.85 12.17 -10.36
CA GLU A 81 12.16 12.63 -10.81
C GLU A 81 12.15 13.08 -12.27
N SER A 82 11.52 12.28 -13.17
CA SER A 82 11.48 12.60 -14.61
C SER A 82 10.69 13.88 -14.89
N VAL A 83 9.63 14.14 -14.14
CA VAL A 83 8.75 15.29 -14.34
C VAL A 83 9.33 16.55 -13.70
N PHE A 84 9.77 16.47 -12.44
CA PHE A 84 10.20 17.65 -11.70
C PHE A 84 11.70 17.92 -11.83
N ARG A 85 12.52 16.87 -11.88
CA ARG A 85 14.00 16.99 -11.87
C ARG A 85 14.46 17.83 -10.68
N LEU A 86 15.08 18.97 -10.95
CA LEU A 86 15.57 19.93 -9.93
C LEU A 86 14.53 20.99 -9.55
N ARG A 87 13.29 20.87 -10.03
CA ARG A 87 12.22 21.83 -9.72
C ARG A 87 11.41 21.35 -8.53
N ASP A 88 10.92 22.29 -7.74
CA ASP A 88 9.89 22.01 -6.75
C ASP A 88 8.59 21.58 -7.44
N GLY A 89 7.96 20.56 -6.88
CA GLY A 89 6.70 20.04 -7.35
C GLY A 89 5.94 19.34 -6.22
N LYS A 90 4.65 19.13 -6.45
CA LYS A 90 3.78 18.44 -5.51
C LYS A 90 3.27 17.14 -6.10
N THR A 91 3.34 16.06 -5.34
CA THR A 91 2.71 14.78 -5.67
C THR A 91 1.59 14.51 -4.70
N ILE A 92 0.39 14.25 -5.22
CA ILE A 92 -0.82 13.97 -4.44
C ILE A 92 -1.26 12.57 -4.80
N LEU A 93 -1.33 11.69 -3.80
CA LEU A 93 -1.83 10.34 -3.92
C LEU A 93 -3.25 10.29 -3.35
N LEU A 94 -4.20 9.84 -4.14
CA LEU A 94 -5.60 9.71 -3.73
C LEU A 94 -5.97 8.23 -3.62
N GLY A 95 -6.72 7.89 -2.60
CA GLY A 95 -7.21 6.52 -2.42
C GLY A 95 -8.27 6.45 -1.33
N ASN A 96 -9.11 5.43 -1.41
CA ASN A 96 -10.02 5.09 -0.34
C ASN A 96 -9.26 4.33 0.76
N ALA A 97 -9.66 4.48 2.01
CA ALA A 97 -9.06 3.78 3.15
C ALA A 97 -9.46 2.29 3.16
N LEU A 98 -8.98 1.52 2.16
CA LEU A 98 -9.28 0.08 2.02
C LEU A 98 -8.42 -0.76 2.94
N ASN A 99 -7.14 -0.91 2.58
CA ASN A 99 -6.16 -1.65 3.34
C ASN A 99 -4.81 -0.93 3.27
N VAL A 100 -4.65 0.08 4.07
CA VAL A 100 -3.43 0.90 4.09
C VAL A 100 -2.19 0.10 4.48
N HIS A 101 -2.34 -0.92 5.30
CA HIS A 101 -1.23 -1.75 5.77
C HIS A 101 -0.69 -2.72 4.70
N ALA A 102 -1.48 -3.03 3.68
CA ALA A 102 -1.03 -3.80 2.52
C ALA A 102 -0.43 -2.94 1.41
N SER A 103 -0.48 -1.62 1.57
CA SER A 103 0.04 -0.69 0.59
C SER A 103 1.57 -0.69 0.56
N PRO A 104 2.22 -0.87 -0.60
CA PRO A 104 3.66 -0.74 -0.72
C PRO A 104 4.14 0.68 -0.39
N TYR A 105 3.30 1.70 -0.58
CA TYR A 105 3.61 3.09 -0.24
C TYR A 105 3.70 3.31 1.26
N PHE A 106 2.73 2.79 2.01
CA PHE A 106 2.77 2.84 3.47
C PHE A 106 3.94 2.03 4.03
N ALA A 107 4.24 0.88 3.44
CA ALA A 107 5.38 0.07 3.85
C ALA A 107 6.72 0.77 3.57
N TYR A 108 6.87 1.38 2.38
CA TYR A 108 8.13 1.97 1.94
C TYR A 108 8.62 3.10 2.87
N TRP A 109 7.71 4.01 3.25
CA TRP A 109 8.00 5.15 4.12
C TRP A 109 7.56 4.95 5.56
N ASN A 110 7.18 3.72 5.95
CA ASN A 110 6.67 3.44 7.28
C ASN A 110 5.54 4.37 7.73
N LEU A 111 4.60 4.63 6.81
CA LEU A 111 3.50 5.55 7.07
C LEU A 111 2.43 4.92 7.97
N GLU A 112 1.72 5.77 8.68
CA GLU A 112 0.57 5.39 9.49
C GLU A 112 -0.56 6.40 9.31
N LEU A 113 -1.79 5.96 9.49
CA LEU A 113 -2.93 6.88 9.54
C LEU A 113 -2.89 7.69 10.85
N PRO A 114 -3.45 8.91 10.85
CA PRO A 114 -3.72 9.64 12.08
C PRO A 114 -4.70 8.86 12.95
N VAL A 115 -4.31 8.53 14.19
CA VAL A 115 -5.11 7.68 15.11
C VAL A 115 -5.70 8.43 16.30
N ASP A 116 -5.17 9.59 16.60
CA ASP A 116 -5.49 10.41 17.77
C ASP A 116 -6.62 11.44 17.55
N GLY A 117 -7.38 11.27 16.47
CA GLY A 117 -8.41 12.22 16.06
C GLY A 117 -7.91 13.38 15.20
N SER A 118 -6.60 13.50 15.00
CA SER A 118 -6.04 14.45 14.03
C SER A 118 -6.43 14.05 12.60
N GLU A 119 -6.46 15.03 11.70
CA GLU A 119 -6.70 14.80 10.27
C GLU A 119 -5.39 14.55 9.50
N PHE A 120 -4.26 14.97 10.07
CA PHE A 120 -2.97 14.95 9.40
C PHE A 120 -1.90 14.29 10.28
N ARG A 121 -1.00 13.59 9.61
CA ARG A 121 0.25 13.12 10.20
C ARG A 121 1.40 13.35 9.23
N THR A 122 2.53 13.84 9.72
CA THR A 122 3.72 14.15 8.91
C THR A 122 4.82 13.11 9.12
N PHE A 123 5.58 12.85 8.06
CA PHE A 123 6.70 11.93 8.03
C PHE A 123 7.85 12.55 7.23
N GLU A 124 9.04 11.97 7.31
CA GLU A 124 10.24 12.39 6.58
C GLU A 124 10.48 13.92 6.71
N ASP A 125 10.56 14.38 7.96
CA ASP A 125 10.76 15.80 8.30
C ASP A 125 9.76 16.76 7.64
N GLY A 126 8.52 16.29 7.42
CA GLY A 126 7.44 17.07 6.82
C GLY A 126 7.34 16.97 5.30
N ALA A 127 8.23 16.22 4.65
CA ALA A 127 8.17 16.00 3.20
C ALA A 127 6.95 15.18 2.78
N ILE A 128 6.44 14.31 3.67
CA ILE A 128 5.26 13.49 3.43
C ILE A 128 4.17 13.85 4.44
N VAL A 129 2.96 14.09 3.94
CA VAL A 129 1.78 14.37 4.76
C VAL A 129 0.73 13.33 4.44
N VAL A 130 0.32 12.56 5.44
CA VAL A 130 -0.84 11.66 5.36
C VAL A 130 -2.06 12.39 5.88
N ASN A 131 -3.07 12.55 5.03
CA ASN A 131 -4.36 13.15 5.37
C ASN A 131 -5.45 12.08 5.36
N TYR A 132 -6.10 11.87 6.49
CA TYR A 132 -7.25 10.98 6.60
C TYR A 132 -8.55 11.80 6.60
N ILE A 133 -9.09 11.99 5.39
CA ILE A 133 -10.24 12.88 5.14
C ILE A 133 -11.51 12.30 5.77
N ARG A 134 -12.08 13.03 6.72
CA ARG A 134 -13.37 12.74 7.37
C ARG A 134 -14.41 13.77 6.94
N ASN A 135 -14.91 13.66 5.70
CA ASN A 135 -15.90 14.61 5.17
C ASN A 135 -17.30 14.31 5.73
N MET A 136 -17.69 14.97 6.82
CA MET A 136 -18.98 14.76 7.49
C MET A 136 -20.18 15.19 6.63
N GLU A 137 -20.04 16.23 5.81
CA GLU A 137 -21.10 16.70 4.92
C GLU A 137 -21.38 15.68 3.81
N TYR A 138 -20.32 15.18 3.18
CA TYR A 138 -20.43 14.11 2.18
C TYR A 138 -21.07 12.84 2.76
N ARG A 139 -20.66 12.45 3.96
CA ARG A 139 -21.25 11.29 4.66
C ARG A 139 -22.74 11.47 4.88
N ALA A 140 -23.14 12.64 5.38
CA ALA A 140 -24.56 12.96 5.62
C ALA A 140 -25.37 12.98 4.33
N ALA A 141 -24.84 13.56 3.25
CA ALA A 141 -25.47 13.55 1.95
C ALA A 141 -25.60 12.14 1.37
N LYS A 142 -24.55 11.33 1.47
CA LYS A 142 -24.54 9.96 0.97
C LYS A 142 -25.54 9.06 1.72
N LYS A 143 -25.64 9.17 3.06
CA LYS A 143 -26.64 8.46 3.88
C LYS A 143 -28.07 8.77 3.45
N LYS A 144 -28.36 9.99 3.03
CA LYS A 144 -29.68 10.41 2.53
C LYS A 144 -30.03 9.88 1.14
N SER A 145 -29.03 9.48 0.34
CA SER A 145 -29.24 8.94 -1.01
C SER A 145 -29.96 7.58 -0.98
N ARG A 146 -30.61 7.20 -2.10
CA ARG A 146 -31.23 5.87 -2.22
C ARG A 146 -30.22 4.75 -2.01
N PHE A 147 -29.03 4.90 -2.57
CA PHE A 147 -27.94 3.92 -2.41
C PHE A 147 -27.43 3.89 -0.97
N GLY A 148 -27.25 5.05 -0.33
CA GLY A 148 -26.82 5.14 1.07
C GLY A 148 -27.78 4.40 2.00
N LYS A 149 -29.10 4.56 1.83
CA LYS A 149 -30.14 3.85 2.61
C LYS A 149 -30.10 2.33 2.38
N LEU A 150 -29.74 1.87 1.17
CA LEU A 150 -29.62 0.46 0.85
C LEU A 150 -28.47 -0.23 1.58
N ILE A 151 -27.35 0.48 1.75
CA ILE A 151 -26.12 -0.06 2.33
C ILE A 151 -25.92 0.31 3.80
N GLU A 152 -26.75 1.17 4.36
CA GLU A 152 -26.67 1.59 5.77
C GLU A 152 -26.70 0.37 6.71
N GLY A 153 -25.77 0.35 7.68
CA GLY A 153 -25.63 -0.76 8.63
C GLY A 153 -24.89 -2.00 8.10
N THR A 154 -24.54 -2.06 6.82
CA THR A 154 -23.73 -3.14 6.26
C THR A 154 -22.22 -2.83 6.41
N GLU A 155 -21.36 -3.88 6.32
CA GLU A 155 -19.90 -3.69 6.25
C GLU A 155 -19.48 -2.81 5.07
N TYR A 156 -20.14 -2.99 3.93
CA TYR A 156 -19.92 -2.15 2.76
C TYR A 156 -20.31 -0.70 3.02
N GLY A 157 -21.39 -0.47 3.78
CA GLY A 157 -21.82 0.88 4.18
C GLY A 157 -20.79 1.61 5.05
N LYS A 158 -20.17 0.92 6.00
CA LYS A 158 -19.08 1.47 6.82
C LYS A 158 -17.91 1.95 5.95
N TYR A 159 -17.53 1.14 4.99
CA TYR A 159 -16.51 1.52 4.01
C TYR A 159 -16.96 2.67 3.10
N ALA A 160 -18.08 2.46 2.38
CA ALA A 160 -18.49 3.36 1.32
C ALA A 160 -19.01 4.71 1.82
N ILE A 161 -19.57 4.78 3.03
CA ILE A 161 -20.12 5.99 3.63
C ILE A 161 -19.16 6.58 4.66
N ASP A 162 -18.66 5.75 5.57
CA ASP A 162 -17.91 6.22 6.73
C ASP A 162 -16.39 6.22 6.50
N ASN A 163 -15.94 5.77 5.32
CA ASN A 163 -14.52 5.67 4.95
C ASN A 163 -13.72 4.87 6.00
N GLU A 164 -14.38 3.89 6.63
CA GLU A 164 -13.69 2.99 7.54
C GLU A 164 -12.84 2.00 6.76
N VAL A 165 -11.70 1.63 7.33
CA VAL A 165 -10.80 0.65 6.71
C VAL A 165 -11.52 -0.69 6.59
N LEU A 166 -11.74 -1.16 5.37
CA LEU A 166 -12.32 -2.47 5.12
C LEU A 166 -11.32 -3.58 5.44
N ARG A 167 -11.83 -4.62 6.12
CA ARG A 167 -11.13 -5.91 6.25
C ARG A 167 -9.90 -5.91 7.17
N GLU A 168 -9.84 -5.06 8.16
CA GLU A 168 -8.90 -5.27 9.25
C GLU A 168 -9.40 -6.42 10.15
N ASN A 169 -8.85 -7.59 9.95
CA ASN A 169 -9.09 -8.72 10.83
C ASN A 169 -8.00 -8.80 11.90
N TYR A 170 -8.33 -8.30 13.08
CA TYR A 170 -7.42 -8.27 14.23
C TYR A 170 -7.32 -9.61 14.98
N SER A 171 -8.07 -10.64 14.60
CA SER A 171 -8.09 -11.93 15.31
C SER A 171 -6.73 -12.62 15.40
N PHE A 172 -5.82 -12.29 14.48
CA PHE A 172 -4.45 -12.83 14.46
C PHE A 172 -3.41 -11.86 15.01
N ILE A 173 -3.82 -10.69 15.49
CA ILE A 173 -2.90 -9.70 16.04
C ILE A 173 -2.66 -10.00 17.52
N ALA A 174 -1.42 -10.34 17.86
CA ALA A 174 -0.98 -10.54 19.22
C ALA A 174 0.53 -10.36 19.35
N LYS A 175 0.96 -9.74 20.46
CA LYS A 175 2.38 -9.65 20.82
C LYS A 175 2.87 -11.01 21.28
N LYS A 176 4.10 -11.37 20.89
CA LYS A 176 4.73 -12.60 21.35
C LYS A 176 4.92 -12.60 22.87
N PRO A 177 4.80 -13.76 23.53
CA PRO A 177 5.13 -13.89 24.96
C PRO A 177 6.59 -13.53 25.24
N PRO A 178 6.90 -13.01 26.43
CA PRO A 178 8.29 -12.67 26.79
C PRO A 178 9.26 -13.85 26.72
N LYS A 179 8.78 -15.06 26.97
CA LYS A 179 9.57 -16.31 26.96
C LYS A 179 9.48 -17.08 25.64
N ALA A 180 9.04 -16.43 24.57
CA ALA A 180 9.01 -17.06 23.25
C ALA A 180 10.43 -17.43 22.80
N GLU A 181 10.55 -18.57 22.15
CA GLU A 181 11.80 -19.10 21.59
C GLU A 181 12.02 -18.53 20.20
N PHE A 182 13.22 -18.02 19.95
CA PHE A 182 13.59 -17.43 18.66
C PHE A 182 14.11 -18.49 17.71
N TYR A 183 13.59 -18.52 16.48
CA TYR A 183 13.99 -19.47 15.46
C TYR A 183 14.85 -18.87 14.35
N GLY A 184 14.64 -17.62 14.00
CA GLY A 184 15.36 -16.94 12.94
C GLY A 184 14.58 -15.74 12.42
N VAL A 185 15.03 -15.20 11.30
CA VAL A 185 14.46 -14.03 10.64
C VAL A 185 14.03 -14.40 9.24
N VAL A 186 12.85 -14.00 8.83
CA VAL A 186 12.46 -13.93 7.43
C VAL A 186 12.44 -12.49 6.96
N ILE A 187 13.03 -12.21 5.81
CA ILE A 187 13.04 -10.88 5.20
C ILE A 187 12.00 -10.86 4.07
N VAL A 188 11.10 -9.89 4.13
CA VAL A 188 9.99 -9.71 3.18
C VAL A 188 9.87 -8.25 2.81
N ASN A 189 10.06 -7.91 1.54
CA ASN A 189 10.01 -6.53 1.05
C ASN A 189 10.93 -5.58 1.86
N GLY A 190 12.14 -6.04 2.17
CA GLY A 190 13.10 -5.28 2.98
C GLY A 190 12.83 -5.27 4.49
N MET A 191 11.71 -5.83 4.95
CA MET A 191 11.36 -5.90 6.37
C MET A 191 11.87 -7.19 7.01
N SER A 192 12.67 -7.07 8.07
CA SER A 192 13.15 -8.21 8.86
C SER A 192 12.13 -8.60 9.92
N LEU A 193 11.61 -9.81 9.85
CA LEU A 193 10.61 -10.35 10.76
C LEU A 193 11.16 -11.54 11.52
N GLY A 194 11.27 -11.43 12.84
CA GLY A 194 11.64 -12.54 13.71
C GLY A 194 10.53 -13.59 13.80
N ILE A 195 10.92 -14.85 13.64
CA ILE A 195 10.04 -16.03 13.78
C ILE A 195 10.22 -16.56 15.20
N TRP A 196 9.11 -16.64 15.93
CA TRP A 196 9.12 -17.03 17.35
C TRP A 196 8.12 -18.15 17.63
N ASN A 197 8.51 -19.07 18.49
CA ASN A 197 7.60 -20.07 19.06
C ASN A 197 7.17 -19.63 20.46
N GLY A 198 5.87 -19.43 20.69
CA GLY A 198 5.33 -18.87 21.92
C GLY A 198 5.23 -19.85 23.09
N ARG A 199 5.47 -21.16 22.89
CA ARG A 199 5.24 -22.22 23.87
C ARG A 199 3.79 -22.32 24.39
N ASP A 200 2.90 -21.52 23.83
CA ASP A 200 1.45 -21.47 24.09
C ASP A 200 0.64 -22.11 22.94
N GLY A 201 1.34 -22.77 22.04
CA GLY A 201 0.77 -23.40 20.84
C GLY A 201 0.70 -22.47 19.63
N TYR A 202 1.16 -21.23 19.75
CA TYR A 202 1.18 -20.26 18.64
C TYR A 202 2.61 -19.94 18.20
N MET A 203 2.75 -19.67 16.92
CA MET A 203 3.92 -19.00 16.35
C MET A 203 3.64 -17.51 16.19
N TYR A 204 4.69 -16.71 16.27
CA TYR A 204 4.59 -15.25 16.21
C TYR A 204 5.58 -14.68 15.20
N LEU A 205 5.14 -13.68 14.45
CA LEU A 205 6.00 -12.81 13.66
C LEU A 205 6.07 -11.42 14.33
N SER A 206 7.27 -10.92 14.49
CA SER A 206 7.56 -9.67 15.21
C SER A 206 8.71 -8.93 14.53
N GLU A 207 8.72 -7.60 14.54
CA GLU A 207 9.90 -6.81 14.16
C GLU A 207 11.07 -7.01 15.12
N LYS A 208 10.80 -7.44 16.34
CA LYS A 208 11.86 -7.76 17.34
C LYS A 208 12.51 -9.09 16.99
N HIS A 209 13.81 -9.07 16.81
CA HIS A 209 14.63 -10.25 16.53
C HIS A 209 16.06 -10.05 17.00
N ASP A 210 16.85 -11.11 17.05
CA ASP A 210 18.29 -11.01 17.26
C ASP A 210 18.97 -10.51 15.97
N PRO A 211 19.57 -9.32 15.97
CA PRO A 211 20.21 -8.77 14.77
C PRO A 211 21.46 -9.57 14.34
N ASN A 212 22.08 -10.32 15.28
CA ASN A 212 23.30 -11.10 15.05
C ASN A 212 23.01 -12.54 14.60
N THR A 213 21.74 -12.91 14.43
CA THR A 213 21.40 -14.26 13.98
C THR A 213 21.99 -14.56 12.60
N VAL A 214 22.49 -15.77 12.41
CA VAL A 214 22.93 -16.31 11.11
C VAL A 214 21.74 -16.86 10.30
N HIS A 215 20.59 -17.06 10.94
CA HIS A 215 19.37 -17.60 10.33
C HIS A 215 18.50 -16.47 9.76
N LYS A 216 18.99 -15.82 8.69
CA LYS A 216 18.25 -14.76 7.96
C LYS A 216 17.85 -15.31 6.61
N PHE A 217 16.57 -15.63 6.43
CA PHE A 217 16.02 -16.28 5.26
C PHE A 217 15.37 -15.29 4.30
N VAL A 218 15.66 -15.44 3.01
CA VAL A 218 15.05 -14.65 1.93
C VAL A 218 14.53 -15.57 0.84
N PHE A 219 13.45 -15.16 0.18
CA PHE A 219 12.75 -15.92 -0.87
C PHE A 219 12.61 -15.11 -2.17
N ASP A 220 13.04 -13.85 -2.17
CA ASP A 220 13.11 -12.99 -3.35
C ASP A 220 14.56 -12.53 -3.53
N TYR A 221 15.04 -12.51 -4.78
CA TYR A 221 16.39 -12.03 -5.09
C TYR A 221 16.62 -10.58 -4.70
N ASN A 222 15.56 -9.76 -4.66
CA ASN A 222 15.69 -8.36 -4.29
C ASN A 222 15.96 -8.17 -2.79
N ASP A 223 15.58 -9.13 -1.96
CA ASP A 223 15.84 -9.13 -0.52
C ASP A 223 17.17 -9.85 -0.18
N HIS A 224 17.84 -10.50 -1.19
CA HIS A 224 19.05 -11.25 -0.96
C HIS A 224 20.28 -10.34 -0.90
N THR A 225 20.93 -10.35 0.25
CA THR A 225 22.13 -9.55 0.55
C THR A 225 23.17 -10.41 1.25
N GLU A 226 24.37 -9.89 1.44
CA GLU A 226 25.41 -10.54 2.24
C GLU A 226 24.87 -10.88 3.65
N GLY A 227 25.15 -12.08 4.12
CA GLY A 227 24.69 -12.59 5.42
C GLY A 227 23.22 -13.06 5.44
N THR A 228 22.56 -13.16 4.28
CA THR A 228 21.24 -13.78 4.15
C THR A 228 21.34 -15.15 3.46
N ILE A 229 20.40 -16.04 3.77
CA ILE A 229 20.26 -17.36 3.20
C ILE A 229 19.13 -17.32 2.18
N PHE A 230 19.48 -17.37 0.89
CA PHE A 230 18.46 -17.54 -0.16
C PHE A 230 17.98 -18.99 -0.12
N THR A 231 16.68 -19.20 0.04
CA THR A 231 16.11 -20.54 0.18
C THR A 231 14.79 -20.66 -0.55
N SER A 232 14.45 -21.89 -0.90
CA SER A 232 13.10 -22.19 -1.35
C SER A 232 12.22 -22.47 -0.13
N ILE A 233 10.92 -22.28 -0.32
CA ILE A 233 9.93 -22.59 0.71
C ILE A 233 9.96 -24.08 1.06
N ARG A 234 10.26 -24.94 0.10
CA ARG A 234 10.27 -26.39 0.28
C ARG A 234 11.46 -26.88 1.12
N ASP A 235 12.56 -26.14 1.12
CA ASP A 235 13.81 -26.56 1.72
C ASP A 235 14.06 -25.98 3.13
N ASN A 236 13.14 -25.12 3.60
CA ASN A 236 13.27 -24.44 4.89
C ASN A 236 12.23 -24.91 5.91
N ILE A 237 12.70 -25.58 6.98
CA ILE A 237 11.83 -26.12 8.02
C ILE A 237 11.01 -25.04 8.74
N TYR A 238 11.59 -23.87 8.98
CA TYR A 238 10.90 -22.76 9.67
C TYR A 238 9.76 -22.21 8.81
N MET A 239 9.95 -22.18 7.49
CA MET A 239 8.90 -21.80 6.55
C MET A 239 7.77 -22.82 6.51
N HIS A 240 8.09 -24.12 6.51
CA HIS A 240 7.07 -25.16 6.62
C HIS A 240 6.25 -25.02 7.90
N MET A 241 6.91 -24.80 9.03
CA MET A 241 6.24 -24.59 10.32
C MET A 241 5.35 -23.34 10.28
N MET A 242 5.84 -22.22 9.74
CA MET A 242 5.11 -20.97 9.62
C MET A 242 3.88 -21.11 8.71
N ILE A 243 4.03 -21.75 7.54
CA ILE A 243 2.91 -22.02 6.61
C ILE A 243 1.87 -22.94 7.27
N ARG A 244 2.30 -23.98 7.96
CA ARG A 244 1.41 -24.87 8.70
C ARG A 244 0.66 -24.12 9.79
N ALA A 245 1.36 -23.31 10.59
CA ALA A 245 0.75 -22.48 11.62
C ALA A 245 -0.25 -21.48 11.03
N TYR A 246 0.08 -20.87 9.87
CA TYR A 246 -0.84 -19.96 9.18
C TYR A 246 -2.11 -20.69 8.71
N LYS A 247 -1.97 -21.82 8.03
CA LYS A 247 -3.11 -22.64 7.55
C LYS A 247 -4.03 -23.11 8.67
N GLN A 248 -3.49 -23.34 9.86
CA GLN A 248 -4.24 -23.82 11.03
C GLN A 248 -4.73 -22.67 11.93
N GLY A 249 -4.44 -21.41 11.59
CA GLY A 249 -4.83 -20.25 12.38
C GLY A 249 -3.99 -20.06 13.65
N TRP A 250 -2.82 -20.68 13.73
CA TRP A 250 -1.91 -20.61 14.89
C TRP A 250 -0.76 -19.61 14.72
N LEU A 251 -0.70 -18.91 13.57
CA LEU A 251 0.26 -17.85 13.34
C LEU A 251 -0.32 -16.52 13.80
N LYS A 252 0.38 -15.83 14.68
CA LYS A 252 0.07 -14.49 15.18
C LYS A 252 1.07 -13.47 14.66
N PHE A 253 0.61 -12.25 14.52
CA PHE A 253 1.40 -11.12 14.02
C PHE A 253 1.41 -10.01 15.07
N GLU A 254 2.54 -9.39 15.33
CA GLU A 254 2.64 -8.35 16.36
C GLU A 254 1.73 -7.15 16.09
N ASN A 255 1.54 -6.82 14.81
CA ASN A 255 0.66 -5.76 14.35
C ASN A 255 0.12 -6.04 12.92
N GLN A 256 -0.78 -5.19 12.45
CA GLN A 256 -1.44 -5.34 11.16
C GLN A 256 -0.47 -5.16 9.98
N LYS A 257 0.53 -4.29 10.09
CA LYS A 257 1.58 -4.09 9.10
C LYS A 257 2.37 -5.39 8.84
N ILE A 258 2.81 -6.04 9.92
CA ILE A 258 3.51 -7.33 9.83
C ILE A 258 2.62 -8.39 9.19
N LYS A 259 1.35 -8.47 9.61
CA LYS A 259 0.38 -9.39 9.03
C LYS A 259 0.25 -9.20 7.52
N SER A 260 0.06 -7.97 7.06
CA SER A 260 -0.14 -7.68 5.65
C SER A 260 1.07 -8.03 4.80
N ASN A 261 2.28 -7.72 5.26
CA ASN A 261 3.51 -8.09 4.56
C ASN A 261 3.75 -9.61 4.56
N ALA A 262 3.59 -10.26 5.71
CA ALA A 262 3.78 -11.71 5.83
C ALA A 262 2.76 -12.51 5.01
N VAL A 263 1.50 -12.08 4.96
CA VAL A 263 0.45 -12.76 4.19
C VAL A 263 0.73 -12.73 2.68
N GLN A 264 1.34 -11.67 2.17
CA GLN A 264 1.76 -11.63 0.76
C GLN A 264 2.78 -12.74 0.44
N LEU A 265 3.78 -12.93 1.32
CA LEU A 265 4.72 -14.03 1.19
C LEU A 265 4.02 -15.38 1.33
N LEU A 266 3.20 -15.56 2.38
CA LEU A 266 2.52 -16.83 2.66
C LEU A 266 1.59 -17.24 1.53
N ASN A 267 0.88 -16.31 0.91
CA ASN A 267 0.02 -16.60 -0.24
C ASN A 267 0.81 -17.06 -1.47
N LYS A 268 1.97 -16.43 -1.76
CA LYS A 268 2.89 -16.93 -2.81
C LYS A 268 3.35 -18.37 -2.53
N CYS A 269 3.55 -18.68 -1.25
CA CYS A 269 4.03 -20.00 -0.80
C CYS A 269 2.95 -21.09 -0.84
N ILE A 270 1.68 -20.73 -0.75
CA ILE A 270 0.55 -21.66 -0.72
C ILE A 270 0.05 -21.97 -2.14
N SER A 271 0.25 -21.03 -3.08
CA SER A 271 -0.16 -21.18 -4.49
C SER A 271 0.84 -21.99 -5.32
N LEU A 272 1.97 -22.38 -4.76
CA LEU A 272 2.98 -23.27 -5.35
C LEU A 272 2.83 -24.71 -4.83
#